data_baf0b4b45a0e45d7e15b31909b37fa28
#
_entry.id   baf0b4b45a0e45d7e15b31909b37fa28
#
_cell.length_a   1.000
_cell.length_b   1.000
_cell.length_c   1.000
_cell.angle_alpha   90.00
_cell.angle_beta   90.00
_cell.angle_gamma   90.00
#
_symmetry.space_group_name_H-M   'P 1'
#
loop_
_entity.id
_entity.type
_entity.pdbx_description
1 polymer ?
#
loop_
_entity_poly.entity_id
_entity_poly.type
_entity_poly.pdbx_seq_one_letter_code
_entity_poly.pdbx_strand_id
1 'polypeptide(L)'
;MRFGDADAVVADIRRHRDEHAAQLAYFEANCARHYPDPSSLSDEERPTYAVLRGGIRTERAMLEWCDEMVALLSGETLPTPCVQVHPGAPARRGEDGDEDGNLNVDVDGNLAASVAVDDRPQT
;
A
#
# COMPACT_ATOMS: atom_id res chain seq x y z
N MET A 1 -10.75 -12.78 21.13
CA MET A 1 -11.84 -11.91 20.91
C MET A 1 -13.14 -12.63 21.01
N ARG A 2 -14.17 -12.03 21.59
CA ARG A 2 -15.38 -12.69 21.75
C ARG A 2 -16.21 -12.45 20.61
N PHE A 3 -17.03 -13.34 20.23
CA PHE A 3 -17.86 -13.14 19.10
C PHE A 3 -18.75 -11.95 19.24
N GLY A 4 -19.18 -11.62 20.41
CA GLY A 4 -20.02 -10.45 20.57
C GLY A 4 -19.29 -9.17 20.23
N ASP A 5 -18.00 -9.19 20.24
CA ASP A 5 -17.25 -8.01 19.94
C ASP A 5 -17.08 -7.78 18.45
N ALA A 6 -17.40 -8.77 17.63
CA ALA A 6 -17.19 -8.63 16.21
C ALA A 6 -18.03 -7.52 15.61
N ASP A 7 -19.27 -7.38 16.09
CA ASP A 7 -20.11 -6.32 15.56
C ASP A 7 -19.55 -4.95 15.86
N ALA A 8 -19.00 -4.78 17.05
CA ALA A 8 -18.41 -3.49 17.40
C ALA A 8 -17.18 -3.22 16.56
N VAL A 9 -16.38 -4.26 16.31
CA VAL A 9 -15.20 -4.10 15.50
C VAL A 9 -15.59 -3.77 14.06
N VAL A 10 -16.60 -4.44 13.53
CA VAL A 10 -17.05 -4.16 12.19
C VAL A 10 -17.54 -2.72 12.07
N ALA A 11 -18.30 -2.25 13.07
CA ALA A 11 -18.77 -0.88 13.02
C ALA A 11 -17.63 0.10 13.02
N ASP A 12 -16.56 -0.22 13.77
CA ASP A 12 -15.41 0.65 13.84
C ASP A 12 -14.67 0.65 12.50
N ILE A 13 -14.54 -0.52 11.89
CA ILE A 13 -13.88 -0.61 10.60
C ILE A 13 -14.66 0.18 9.56
N ARG A 14 -15.98 0.09 9.60
CA ARG A 14 -16.78 0.84 8.65
C ARG A 14 -16.63 2.34 8.81
N ARG A 15 -16.47 2.79 10.05
CA ARG A 15 -16.25 4.21 10.26
C ARG A 15 -14.90 4.62 9.68
N HIS A 16 -13.87 3.83 9.90
CA HIS A 16 -12.57 4.13 9.33
C HIS A 16 -12.62 4.08 7.80
N ARG A 17 -13.39 3.14 7.26
CA ARG A 17 -13.53 3.06 5.83
C ARG A 17 -14.13 4.35 5.28
N ASP A 18 -15.12 4.89 5.97
CA ASP A 18 -15.74 6.12 5.50
C ASP A 18 -14.77 7.28 5.55
N GLU A 19 -13.90 7.29 6.55
CA GLU A 19 -12.89 8.34 6.64
C GLU A 19 -11.90 8.24 5.49
N HIS A 20 -11.48 7.02 5.15
CA HIS A 20 -10.56 6.85 4.04
C HIS A 20 -11.24 7.16 2.72
N ALA A 21 -12.53 6.84 2.60
CA ALA A 21 -13.25 7.16 1.38
C ALA A 21 -13.32 8.67 1.19
N ALA A 22 -13.55 9.42 2.27
CA ALA A 22 -13.58 10.86 2.17
C ALA A 22 -12.21 11.42 1.81
N GLN A 23 -11.15 10.82 2.36
CA GLN A 23 -9.81 11.28 2.05
C GLN A 23 -9.46 10.98 0.59
N LEU A 24 -9.88 9.82 0.10
CA LEU A 24 -9.64 9.48 -1.30
C LEU A 24 -10.36 10.47 -2.20
N ALA A 25 -11.60 10.80 -1.88
CA ALA A 25 -12.35 11.74 -2.70
C ALA A 25 -11.65 13.10 -2.72
N TYR A 26 -11.11 13.52 -1.59
CA TYR A 26 -10.39 14.78 -1.53
C TYR A 26 -9.15 14.72 -2.40
N PHE A 27 -8.38 13.65 -2.33
CA PHE A 27 -7.18 13.53 -3.14
C PHE A 27 -7.53 13.49 -4.63
N GLU A 28 -8.58 12.77 -4.98
CA GLU A 28 -8.94 12.66 -6.38
C GLU A 28 -9.43 14.00 -6.94
N ALA A 29 -10.19 14.74 -6.14
CA ALA A 29 -10.65 16.04 -6.58
C ALA A 29 -9.47 16.99 -6.73
N ASN A 30 -8.50 16.89 -5.81
CA ASN A 30 -7.33 17.73 -5.88
C ASN A 30 -6.53 17.39 -7.13
N CYS A 31 -6.40 16.11 -7.44
CA CYS A 31 -5.67 15.68 -8.60
C CYS A 31 -6.34 16.19 -9.87
N ALA A 32 -7.65 16.08 -9.95
CA ALA A 32 -8.36 16.51 -11.14
C ALA A 32 -8.27 18.02 -11.32
N ARG A 33 -8.27 18.74 -10.20
CA ARG A 33 -8.23 20.18 -10.31
C ARG A 33 -6.87 20.72 -10.72
N HIS A 34 -5.82 20.18 -10.13
CA HIS A 34 -4.50 20.72 -10.37
C HIS A 34 -3.70 20.01 -11.45
N TYR A 35 -4.07 18.80 -11.78
CA TYR A 35 -3.32 18.03 -12.76
C TYR A 35 -4.28 17.36 -13.74
N PRO A 36 -5.02 18.15 -14.47
CA PRO A 36 -6.02 17.55 -15.38
C PRO A 36 -5.42 16.76 -16.51
N ASP A 37 -4.17 17.03 -16.84
CA ASP A 37 -3.53 16.31 -17.93
C ASP A 37 -2.17 15.81 -17.48
N PRO A 38 -2.11 14.62 -16.91
CA PRO A 38 -0.83 14.11 -16.40
C PRO A 38 0.24 13.95 -17.47
N SER A 39 -0.15 13.91 -18.72
CA SER A 39 0.85 13.72 -19.74
C SER A 39 1.63 15.01 -20.02
N SER A 40 1.20 16.12 -19.46
CA SER A 40 1.87 17.38 -19.72
C SER A 40 2.42 18.02 -18.44
N LEU A 41 2.86 17.19 -17.51
CA LEU A 41 3.40 17.71 -16.27
C LEU A 41 4.76 18.34 -16.51
N SER A 42 5.00 19.46 -15.85
CA SER A 42 6.33 20.04 -15.88
C SER A 42 7.23 19.30 -14.94
N ASP A 43 8.52 19.55 -15.06
CA ASP A 43 9.47 18.91 -14.17
C ASP A 43 9.23 19.32 -12.74
N GLU A 44 8.77 20.55 -12.52
CA GLU A 44 8.48 20.96 -11.18
C GLU A 44 7.26 20.30 -10.61
N GLU A 45 6.31 19.94 -11.42
CA GLU A 45 5.08 19.35 -10.96
C GLU A 45 5.19 17.87 -10.69
N ARG A 46 6.16 17.20 -11.29
CA ARG A 46 6.23 15.74 -11.19
C ARG A 46 6.36 15.22 -9.77
N PRO A 47 7.22 15.78 -8.94
CA PRO A 47 7.33 15.23 -7.58
C PRO A 47 6.04 15.37 -6.78
N THR A 48 5.39 16.50 -6.89
CA THR A 48 4.16 16.71 -6.14
C THR A 48 3.06 15.79 -6.66
N TYR A 49 2.99 15.62 -7.97
CA TYR A 49 2.01 14.73 -8.55
C TYR A 49 2.28 13.29 -8.10
N ALA A 50 3.55 12.89 -8.04
CA ALA A 50 3.89 11.53 -7.62
C ALA A 50 3.43 11.28 -6.19
N VAL A 51 3.62 12.25 -5.30
CA VAL A 51 3.18 12.09 -3.92
C VAL A 51 1.66 12.00 -3.87
N LEU A 52 0.98 12.81 -4.63
CA LEU A 52 -0.48 12.78 -4.65
C LEU A 52 -0.98 11.43 -5.16
N ARG A 53 -0.34 10.89 -6.18
CA ARG A 53 -0.71 9.57 -6.67
C ARG A 53 -0.50 8.49 -5.62
N GLY A 54 0.56 8.64 -4.85
CA GLY A 54 0.80 7.71 -3.75
C GLY A 54 -0.32 7.76 -2.73
N GLY A 55 -0.78 8.97 -2.40
CA GLY A 55 -1.89 9.11 -1.47
C GLY A 55 -3.14 8.45 -2.00
N ILE A 56 -3.43 8.63 -3.29
CA ILE A 56 -4.61 8.03 -3.88
C ILE A 56 -4.52 6.50 -3.82
N ARG A 57 -3.37 5.94 -4.15
CA ARG A 57 -3.21 4.49 -4.14
C ARG A 57 -3.32 3.94 -2.74
N THR A 58 -2.76 4.65 -1.78
CA THR A 58 -2.81 4.20 -0.40
C THR A 58 -4.24 4.19 0.11
N GLU A 59 -5.00 5.24 -0.18
CA GLU A 59 -6.37 5.28 0.29
C GLU A 59 -7.23 4.21 -0.38
N ARG A 60 -6.98 3.93 -1.64
CA ARG A 60 -7.71 2.86 -2.30
C ARG A 60 -7.40 1.52 -1.67
N ALA A 61 -6.12 1.29 -1.37
CA ALA A 61 -5.74 0.04 -0.73
C ALA A 61 -6.38 -0.10 0.64
N MET A 62 -6.47 1.00 1.37
CA MET A 62 -7.12 0.96 2.68
C MET A 62 -8.60 0.63 2.56
N LEU A 63 -9.26 1.15 1.55
CA LEU A 63 -10.66 0.83 1.36
C LEU A 63 -10.85 -0.65 1.05
N GLU A 64 -10.00 -1.19 0.19
CA GLU A 64 -10.09 -2.60 -0.14
C GLU A 64 -9.85 -3.46 1.08
N TRP A 65 -8.88 -3.08 1.87
CA TRP A 65 -8.58 -3.84 3.08
C TRP A 65 -9.71 -3.77 4.08
N CYS A 66 -10.31 -2.59 4.25
CA CYS A 66 -11.45 -2.48 5.17
C CYS A 66 -12.59 -3.36 4.71
N ASP A 67 -12.83 -3.42 3.42
CA ASP A 67 -13.90 -4.26 2.91
C ASP A 67 -13.60 -5.73 3.14
N GLU A 68 -12.34 -6.11 2.99
CA GLU A 68 -11.95 -7.48 3.27
C GLU A 68 -12.13 -7.82 4.75
N MET A 69 -11.76 -6.92 5.61
CA MET A 69 -11.92 -7.17 7.04
C MET A 69 -13.38 -7.35 7.40
N VAL A 70 -14.23 -6.50 6.85
CA VAL A 70 -15.64 -6.63 7.13
C VAL A 70 -16.17 -7.97 6.63
N ALA A 71 -15.74 -8.37 5.44
CA ALA A 71 -16.19 -9.64 4.91
C ALA A 71 -15.75 -10.81 5.77
N LEU A 72 -14.47 -10.77 6.16
CA LEU A 72 -13.95 -11.86 6.99
C LEU A 72 -14.62 -11.92 8.34
N LEU A 73 -14.84 -10.80 8.97
CA LEU A 73 -15.46 -10.78 10.28
C LEU A 73 -16.94 -11.10 10.19
N SER A 74 -17.53 -10.98 9.02
CA SER A 74 -18.92 -11.35 8.82
C SER A 74 -19.07 -12.80 8.37
N GLY A 75 -17.96 -13.52 8.27
CA GLY A 75 -18.04 -14.94 7.93
C GLY A 75 -18.01 -15.23 6.45
N GLU A 76 -17.71 -14.26 5.64
CA GLU A 76 -17.69 -14.48 4.20
C GLU A 76 -16.34 -14.99 3.75
N THR A 77 -16.34 -15.67 2.63
CA THR A 77 -15.12 -16.18 2.06
C THR A 77 -14.61 -15.18 1.05
N LEU A 78 -13.34 -14.87 1.16
CA LEU A 78 -12.76 -13.94 0.20
C LEU A 78 -12.62 -14.61 -1.15
N PRO A 79 -12.89 -13.90 -2.21
CA PRO A 79 -12.82 -14.47 -3.54
C PRO A 79 -11.39 -14.63 -4.07
N THR A 80 -10.45 -13.90 -3.50
CA THR A 80 -9.11 -13.90 -4.03
C THR A 80 -8.15 -14.50 -3.05
N PRO A 81 -7.34 -15.43 -3.47
CA PRO A 81 -6.36 -16.00 -2.54
C PRO A 81 -5.28 -14.99 -2.20
N CYS A 82 -4.63 -15.24 -1.08
CA CYS A 82 -3.57 -14.34 -0.68
C CYS A 82 -2.44 -14.33 -1.67
N VAL A 83 -2.12 -15.46 -2.23
CA VAL A 83 -1.03 -15.54 -3.16
C VAL A 83 -1.59 -15.66 -4.55
N GLN A 84 -1.20 -14.75 -5.40
CA GLN A 84 -1.65 -14.81 -6.77
C GLN A 84 -0.54 -15.28 -7.61
N VAL A 85 -0.78 -16.31 -8.37
CA VAL A 85 0.23 -16.82 -9.26
C VAL A 85 -0.01 -16.21 -10.62
N HIS A 86 0.99 -15.54 -11.11
CA HIS A 86 0.84 -14.92 -12.42
C HIS A 86 1.30 -15.89 -13.46
N PRO A 87 0.45 -16.29 -14.34
CA PRO A 87 0.83 -17.23 -15.36
C PRO A 87 1.91 -16.60 -16.19
N GLY A 88 2.88 -17.28 -16.51
CA GLY A 88 3.92 -16.74 -17.31
C GLY A 88 5.01 -16.06 -16.53
N ALA A 89 4.81 -15.86 -15.29
CA ALA A 89 5.89 -15.29 -14.51
C ALA A 89 6.92 -16.37 -14.36
N PRO A 90 8.13 -16.07 -14.62
CA PRO A 90 9.17 -17.06 -14.52
C PRO A 90 9.35 -17.49 -13.10
N ALA A 91 9.59 -18.70 -13.00
CA ALA A 91 9.76 -19.15 -11.68
C ALA A 91 11.03 -18.64 -11.25
N ARG A 92 11.19 -18.18 -10.24
CA ARG A 92 12.24 -17.62 -9.83
C ARG A 92 13.12 -18.60 -9.43
N ARG A 93 13.85 -19.17 -9.95
CA ARG A 93 14.65 -20.02 -9.67
C ARG A 93 15.60 -19.67 -8.88
N GLY A 94 15.53 -19.69 -8.07
CA GLY A 94 16.29 -19.23 -7.28
C GLY A 94 17.60 -19.50 -7.45
N GLU A 95 17.71 -20.20 -8.08
CA GLU A 95 18.79 -20.47 -8.23
C GLU A 95 19.69 -19.61 -8.27
N ASP A 96 19.73 -19.32 -8.66
CA ASP A 96 20.56 -18.49 -8.83
C ASP A 96 21.01 -17.92 -7.84
N GLY A 97 20.99 -18.06 -7.30
CA GLY A 97 21.33 -17.57 -6.51
C GLY A 97 22.07 -17.09 -5.89
N ASP A 98 22.12 -16.94 -6.04
CA ASP A 98 22.67 -16.50 -5.67
C ASP A 98 23.18 -15.96 -4.82
N GLU A 99 23.47 -16.31 -4.55
CA GLU A 99 24.04 -16.04 -3.78
C GLU A 99 24.41 -14.98 -3.45
N ASP A 100 24.60 -14.65 -3.83
CA ASP A 100 25.03 -13.57 -3.66
C ASP A 100 24.33 -12.76 -3.20
N GLY A 101 23.65 -12.96 -3.29
CA GLY A 101 22.84 -12.12 -3.04
C GLY A 101 22.78 -11.72 -1.81
N ASN A 102 23.25 -11.53 -1.42
CA ASN A 102 23.36 -11.15 -0.37
C ASN A 102 22.74 -10.09 -0.03
N LEU A 103 21.71 -9.98 0.14
CA LEU A 103 21.07 -9.02 0.52
C LEU A 103 21.42 -8.72 1.73
N ASN A 104 21.91 -8.16 2.16
CA ASN A 104 22.21 -7.71 3.25
C ASN A 104 21.16 -7.37 4.14
N VAL A 105 20.32 -8.09 4.51
CA VAL A 105 19.37 -7.75 5.41
C VAL A 105 19.85 -8.20 6.72
N ASP A 106 19.84 -7.36 7.66
CA ASP A 106 20.34 -7.77 8.94
C ASP A 106 19.34 -8.65 9.60
N VAL A 107 19.64 -9.17 10.68
CA VAL A 107 18.79 -10.04 11.33
C VAL A 107 17.50 -9.53 11.65
N ASP A 108 17.32 -8.30 11.76
CA ASP A 108 16.02 -7.78 12.04
C ASP A 108 15.26 -7.61 10.78
N GLY A 109 15.76 -8.03 9.73
CA GLY A 109 15.06 -7.88 8.51
C GLY A 109 15.15 -6.50 7.97
N ASN A 110 15.99 -5.71 8.50
CA ASN A 110 16.06 -4.38 8.09
C ASN A 110 17.14 -4.22 7.10
N LEU A 111 16.92 -3.49 6.07
CA LEU A 111 17.91 -3.28 5.16
C LEU A 111 18.82 -2.36 5.73
N ALA A 112 19.84 -2.72 6.08
CA ALA A 112 20.68 -1.85 6.74
C ALA A 112 20.95 -0.70 6.07
N ALA A 113 21.04 -0.79 5.05
CA ALA A 113 21.34 0.29 4.39
C ALA A 113 20.77 1.38 4.75
N SER A 114 20.07 1.27 4.87
CA SER A 114 19.49 2.34 5.07
C SER A 114 20.05 3.13 5.79
N VAL A 115 20.43 2.94 6.03
CA VAL A 115 20.72 3.70 6.66
C VAL A 115 21.37 4.62 6.64
N ALA A 116 21.61 4.60 6.69
CA ALA A 116 22.13 5.36 6.69
C ALA A 116 22.27 6.32 6.33
N VAL A 117 22.14 6.32 6.27
CA VAL A 117 22.31 7.11 5.89
C VAL A 117 22.48 8.12 6.29
N ASP A 118 22.44 8.00 6.56
CA ASP A 118 22.56 8.76 6.84
C ASP A 118 23.05 9.60 7.07
N ASP A 119 23.18 9.75 7.18
CA ASP A 119 23.48 10.39 7.44
C ASP A 119 24.13 11.31 7.36
N ARG A 120 24.18 11.70 7.14
CA ARG A 120 24.67 12.44 7.08
C ARG A 120 24.95 13.49 7.24
N PRO A 121 25.21 13.94 7.19
CA PRO A 121 25.43 14.85 7.33
C PRO A 121 25.81 15.70 7.55
N GLN A 122 25.79 15.83 7.67
CA GLN A 122 25.95 16.47 7.82
C GLN A 122 26.27 17.36 8.00
N THR A 123 26.38 17.57 8.05
CA THR A 123 26.64 18.34 8.16
C THR A 123 26.85 18.95 8.13
#